data_b39f8248b9d8854a08b85fec4a9ac0fb
#
_entry.id   b39f8248b9d8854a08b85fec4a9ac0fb
#
_cell.length_a   1.000
_cell.length_b   1.000
_cell.length_c   1.000
_cell.angle_alpha   90.00
_cell.angle_beta   90.00
_cell.angle_gamma   90.00
#
_symmetry.space_group_name_H-M   'P 1'
#
loop_
_entity.id
_entity.type
_entity.pdbx_description
1 polymer ?
#
loop_
_entity_poly.entity_id
_entity_poly.type
_entity_poly.pdbx_seq_one_letter_code
_entity_poly.pdbx_strand_id
1 'polypeptide(L)'
;GNYTKNNILVTQRLLDQAKISKSLKKIVIASSSSVYGNQNGKMNEVKTKTVPVSPYGVSKLAAEQLANVYVENFNLPITMLRYFTVYGPKQRPDMAFMRFIIKSILKQPITIYGNGNQKRDFTYIDDVVDATISSVDVVNPGEIINIGGGVVISINRIISALKKISGLESNILYKPFPEGDVLRTDADITKAKKLVKFKPKISLNEGLFFQYEYAKKNKNLYI
;
A
#
# COMPACT_ATOMS: atom_id res chain seq x y z
N GLY A 1 7.23 -16.32 -12.93
CA GLY A 1 6.76 -16.29 -11.57
C GLY A 1 5.38 -15.65 -11.42
N ASN A 2 4.78 -15.76 -10.25
CA ASN A 2 3.42 -15.27 -9.99
C ASN A 2 3.26 -13.75 -10.24
N TYR A 3 4.26 -12.95 -9.92
CA TYR A 3 4.21 -11.50 -10.16
C TYR A 3 4.19 -11.16 -11.65
N THR A 4 4.98 -11.82 -12.48
CA THR A 4 4.99 -11.61 -13.94
C THR A 4 3.64 -11.95 -14.54
N LYS A 5 3.07 -13.11 -14.15
CA LYS A 5 1.75 -13.54 -14.64
C LYS A 5 0.64 -12.58 -14.20
N ASN A 6 0.56 -12.28 -12.89
CA ASN A 6 -0.60 -11.59 -12.32
C ASN A 6 -0.53 -10.06 -12.43
N ASN A 7 0.67 -9.46 -12.43
CA ASN A 7 0.83 -8.01 -12.47
C ASN A 7 1.17 -7.48 -13.86
N ILE A 8 1.88 -8.26 -14.69
CA ILE A 8 2.29 -7.79 -16.03
C ILE A 8 1.35 -8.35 -17.10
N LEU A 9 1.32 -9.68 -17.26
CA LEU A 9 0.55 -10.32 -18.34
C LEU A 9 -0.96 -10.06 -18.21
N VAL A 10 -1.51 -10.16 -16.99
CA VAL A 10 -2.94 -9.89 -16.76
C VAL A 10 -3.26 -8.42 -17.03
N THR A 11 -2.39 -7.47 -16.61
CA THR A 11 -2.57 -6.05 -16.90
C THR A 11 -2.58 -5.80 -18.40
N GLN A 12 -1.62 -6.36 -19.16
CA GLN A 12 -1.58 -6.23 -20.59
C GLN A 12 -2.86 -6.74 -21.25
N ARG A 13 -3.31 -7.94 -20.89
CA ARG A 13 -4.56 -8.53 -21.44
C ARG A 13 -5.79 -7.68 -21.16
N LEU A 14 -5.89 -7.12 -19.95
CA LEU A 14 -6.98 -6.20 -19.61
C LEU A 14 -6.93 -4.93 -20.44
N LEU A 15 -5.75 -4.36 -20.68
CA LEU A 15 -5.56 -3.17 -21.49
C LEU A 15 -5.86 -3.44 -22.98
N ASP A 16 -5.50 -4.63 -23.50
CA ASP A 16 -5.86 -5.05 -24.85
C ASP A 16 -7.38 -5.12 -25.04
N GLN A 17 -8.12 -5.63 -24.05
CA GLN A 17 -9.59 -5.65 -24.09
C GLN A 17 -10.17 -4.24 -23.88
N ALA A 18 -9.58 -3.45 -23.02
CA ALA A 18 -10.01 -2.07 -22.78
C ALA A 18 -9.93 -1.22 -24.07
N LYS A 19 -8.89 -1.42 -24.88
CA LYS A 19 -8.65 -0.72 -26.15
C LYS A 19 -9.79 -0.84 -27.15
N ILE A 20 -10.48 -1.97 -27.18
CA ILE A 20 -11.60 -2.25 -28.11
C ILE A 20 -12.97 -1.96 -27.50
N SER A 21 -13.04 -1.62 -26.23
CA SER A 21 -14.30 -1.34 -25.52
C SER A 21 -14.81 0.06 -25.87
N LYS A 22 -16.03 0.13 -26.42
CA LYS A 22 -16.70 1.40 -26.73
C LYS A 22 -17.40 2.05 -25.53
N SER A 23 -17.63 1.31 -24.46
CA SER A 23 -18.36 1.76 -23.26
C SER A 23 -17.47 2.10 -22.07
N LEU A 24 -16.17 1.86 -22.19
CA LEU A 24 -15.22 2.11 -21.12
C LEU A 24 -15.10 3.62 -20.83
N LYS A 25 -15.32 4.01 -19.58
CA LYS A 25 -15.21 5.41 -19.14
C LYS A 25 -13.93 5.69 -18.36
N LYS A 26 -13.46 4.70 -17.58
CA LYS A 26 -12.28 4.88 -16.70
C LYS A 26 -11.66 3.56 -16.31
N ILE A 27 -10.34 3.55 -16.19
CA ILE A 27 -9.57 2.47 -15.55
C ILE A 27 -8.77 3.09 -14.40
N VAL A 28 -8.84 2.47 -13.23
CA VAL A 28 -7.98 2.78 -12.09
C VAL A 28 -7.08 1.58 -11.81
N ILE A 29 -5.78 1.76 -11.92
CA ILE A 29 -4.79 0.69 -11.72
C ILE A 29 -4.13 0.83 -10.35
N ALA A 30 -4.21 -0.22 -9.55
CA ALA A 30 -3.49 -0.31 -8.30
C ALA A 30 -2.00 -0.56 -8.55
N SER A 31 -1.18 0.46 -8.35
CA SER A 31 0.27 0.37 -8.26
C SER A 31 0.74 0.33 -6.80
N SER A 32 1.99 0.62 -6.52
CA SER A 32 2.59 0.49 -5.20
C SER A 32 3.74 1.46 -4.99
N SER A 33 3.93 1.94 -3.76
CA SER A 33 5.14 2.65 -3.34
C SER A 33 6.43 1.83 -3.52
N SER A 34 6.33 0.52 -3.67
CA SER A 34 7.47 -0.36 -3.94
C SER A 34 8.20 -0.06 -5.26
N VAL A 35 7.58 0.70 -6.17
CA VAL A 35 8.22 1.16 -7.41
C VAL A 35 9.37 2.14 -7.15
N TYR A 36 9.34 2.85 -6.03
CA TYR A 36 10.39 3.81 -5.67
C TYR A 36 11.68 3.16 -5.15
N GLY A 37 11.56 1.98 -4.49
CA GLY A 37 12.68 1.36 -3.79
C GLY A 37 13.15 2.16 -2.58
N ASN A 38 14.46 2.13 -2.31
CA ASN A 38 15.06 2.88 -1.21
C ASN A 38 15.30 4.34 -1.63
N GLN A 39 14.56 5.25 -1.04
CA GLN A 39 14.65 6.69 -1.30
C GLN A 39 14.85 7.47 0.00
N ASN A 40 15.55 8.58 -0.10
CA ASN A 40 15.70 9.54 0.99
C ASN A 40 14.61 10.63 0.87
N GLY A 41 13.88 10.88 1.96
CA GLY A 41 12.85 11.92 2.02
C GLY A 41 11.49 11.48 1.48
N LYS A 42 10.66 12.47 1.13
CA LYS A 42 9.32 12.25 0.60
C LYS A 42 9.36 11.79 -0.85
N MET A 43 8.60 10.75 -1.14
CA MET A 43 8.45 10.18 -2.48
C MET A 43 7.41 10.97 -3.26
N ASN A 44 7.85 11.68 -4.30
CA ASN A 44 7.01 12.48 -5.19
C ASN A 44 6.93 11.80 -6.56
N GLU A 45 5.77 11.83 -7.20
CA GLU A 45 5.48 11.08 -8.43
C GLU A 45 6.34 11.50 -9.61
N VAL A 46 6.78 12.77 -9.63
CA VAL A 46 7.56 13.35 -10.74
C VAL A 46 9.06 13.41 -10.39
N LYS A 47 9.37 13.86 -9.16
CA LYS A 47 10.75 14.19 -8.76
C LYS A 47 11.54 12.96 -8.30
N THR A 48 10.85 11.93 -7.77
CA THR A 48 11.52 10.76 -7.21
C THR A 48 11.67 9.67 -8.27
N LYS A 49 12.90 9.22 -8.50
CA LYS A 49 13.19 8.13 -9.43
C LYS A 49 12.54 6.81 -8.95
N THR A 50 12.05 6.04 -9.89
CA THR A 50 11.53 4.69 -9.62
C THR A 50 12.67 3.68 -9.82
N VAL A 51 13.19 3.15 -8.70
CA VAL A 51 14.29 2.17 -8.66
C VAL A 51 13.89 1.02 -7.73
N PRO A 52 12.97 0.15 -8.17
CA PRO A 52 12.46 -0.92 -7.32
C PRO A 52 13.56 -1.90 -6.90
N VAL A 53 13.53 -2.34 -5.64
CA VAL A 53 14.50 -3.26 -5.04
C VAL A 53 13.94 -4.66 -4.82
N SER A 54 12.75 -4.95 -5.34
CA SER A 54 12.10 -6.26 -5.22
C SER A 54 11.42 -6.67 -6.52
N PRO A 55 11.28 -7.98 -6.80
CA PRO A 55 10.54 -8.47 -7.98
C PRO A 55 9.10 -7.98 -8.04
N TYR A 56 8.46 -7.79 -6.88
CA TYR A 56 7.13 -7.18 -6.78
C TYR A 56 7.13 -5.73 -7.28
N GLY A 57 8.05 -4.90 -6.77
CA GLY A 57 8.19 -3.50 -7.21
C GLY A 57 8.47 -3.39 -8.70
N VAL A 58 9.36 -4.23 -9.24
CA VAL A 58 9.63 -4.32 -10.69
C VAL A 58 8.35 -4.63 -11.47
N SER A 59 7.57 -5.60 -11.02
CA SER A 59 6.33 -5.98 -11.72
C SER A 59 5.26 -4.89 -11.70
N LYS A 60 5.18 -4.11 -10.61
CA LYS A 60 4.27 -2.95 -10.51
C LYS A 60 4.72 -1.80 -11.42
N LEU A 61 6.02 -1.52 -11.47
CA LEU A 61 6.56 -0.51 -12.38
C LEU A 61 6.35 -0.90 -13.85
N ALA A 62 6.54 -2.17 -14.18
CA ALA A 62 6.25 -2.65 -15.54
C ALA A 62 4.77 -2.49 -15.92
N ALA A 63 3.84 -2.74 -14.97
CA ALA A 63 2.42 -2.50 -15.19
C ALA A 63 2.09 -1.01 -15.41
N GLU A 64 2.75 -0.09 -14.68
CA GLU A 64 2.62 1.36 -14.92
C GLU A 64 3.11 1.74 -16.31
N GLN A 65 4.26 1.22 -16.73
CA GLN A 65 4.81 1.51 -18.05
C GLN A 65 3.94 0.97 -19.19
N LEU A 66 3.40 -0.24 -19.04
CA LEU A 66 2.40 -0.77 -19.97
C LEU A 66 1.19 0.17 -20.05
N ALA A 67 0.63 0.57 -18.90
CA ALA A 67 -0.52 1.49 -18.87
C ALA A 67 -0.22 2.80 -19.58
N ASN A 68 0.96 3.39 -19.38
CA ASN A 68 1.36 4.62 -20.07
C ASN A 68 1.40 4.45 -21.60
N VAL A 69 1.94 3.33 -22.10
CA VAL A 69 1.93 3.03 -23.55
C VAL A 69 0.51 3.02 -24.12
N TYR A 70 -0.45 2.44 -23.35
CA TYR A 70 -1.86 2.42 -23.79
C TYR A 70 -2.56 3.77 -23.66
N VAL A 71 -2.15 4.62 -22.73
CA VAL A 71 -2.61 6.02 -22.67
C VAL A 71 -2.11 6.78 -23.90
N GLU A 72 -0.81 6.75 -24.17
CA GLU A 72 -0.17 7.51 -25.26
C GLU A 72 -0.66 7.08 -26.66
N ASN A 73 -0.74 5.77 -26.90
CA ASN A 73 -1.04 5.27 -28.26
C ASN A 73 -2.54 5.06 -28.53
N PHE A 74 -3.36 4.87 -27.49
CA PHE A 74 -4.78 4.54 -27.64
C PHE A 74 -5.71 5.46 -26.84
N ASN A 75 -5.14 6.49 -26.19
CA ASN A 75 -5.88 7.47 -25.39
C ASN A 75 -6.81 6.82 -24.34
N LEU A 76 -6.37 5.70 -23.73
CA LEU A 76 -7.17 5.05 -22.70
C LEU A 76 -7.26 5.92 -21.43
N PRO A 77 -8.45 6.04 -20.82
CA PRO A 77 -8.68 6.90 -19.66
C PRO A 77 -8.18 6.22 -18.37
N ILE A 78 -6.85 6.12 -18.20
CA ILE A 78 -6.21 5.39 -17.09
C ILE A 78 -5.71 6.36 -16.04
N THR A 79 -5.94 6.03 -14.76
CA THR A 79 -5.27 6.64 -13.60
C THR A 79 -4.59 5.54 -12.80
N MET A 80 -3.36 5.77 -12.35
CA MET A 80 -2.57 4.81 -11.59
C MET A 80 -2.37 5.31 -10.16
N LEU A 81 -2.66 4.48 -9.16
CA LEU A 81 -2.54 4.82 -7.75
C LEU A 81 -1.39 4.05 -7.12
N ARG A 82 -0.34 4.75 -6.68
CA ARG A 82 0.75 4.18 -5.90
C ARG A 82 0.35 4.11 -4.43
N TYR A 83 -0.23 2.99 -4.02
CA TYR A 83 -0.59 2.77 -2.62
C TYR A 83 0.65 2.60 -1.77
N PHE A 84 0.70 3.35 -0.67
CA PHE A 84 1.62 3.12 0.42
C PHE A 84 1.08 2.01 1.33
N THR A 85 1.71 1.75 2.47
CA THR A 85 1.34 0.56 3.25
C THR A 85 -0.09 0.66 3.78
N VAL A 86 -1.00 -0.10 3.18
CA VAL A 86 -2.41 -0.13 3.57
C VAL A 86 -2.61 -1.07 4.76
N TYR A 87 -3.39 -0.64 5.76
CA TYR A 87 -3.77 -1.45 6.91
C TYR A 87 -5.25 -1.27 7.26
N GLY A 88 -5.82 -2.22 8.02
CA GLY A 88 -7.23 -2.17 8.44
C GLY A 88 -7.84 -3.57 8.51
N PRO A 89 -9.15 -3.67 8.83
CA PRO A 89 -9.90 -4.91 8.79
C PRO A 89 -9.70 -5.68 7.48
N LYS A 90 -9.70 -7.01 7.54
CA LYS A 90 -9.51 -7.92 6.39
C LYS A 90 -8.11 -7.84 5.74
N GLN A 91 -7.13 -7.16 6.35
CA GLN A 91 -5.76 -7.24 5.86
C GLN A 91 -5.30 -8.70 5.79
N ARG A 92 -4.52 -9.05 4.77
CA ARG A 92 -3.98 -10.41 4.59
C ARG A 92 -3.16 -10.84 5.81
N PRO A 93 -3.19 -12.13 6.21
CA PRO A 93 -2.52 -12.64 7.42
C PRO A 93 -1.00 -12.55 7.38
N ASP A 94 -0.39 -12.51 6.18
CA ASP A 94 1.05 -12.36 5.97
C ASP A 94 1.58 -10.93 6.18
N MET A 95 0.69 -9.92 6.23
CA MET A 95 1.06 -8.53 6.42
C MET A 95 1.38 -8.21 7.88
N ALA A 96 2.31 -7.28 8.09
CA ALA A 96 2.91 -7.00 9.40
C ALA A 96 1.87 -6.72 10.51
N PHE A 97 0.90 -5.80 10.28
CA PHE A 97 -0.08 -5.45 11.31
C PHE A 97 -0.95 -6.64 11.70
N MET A 98 -1.47 -7.36 10.71
CA MET A 98 -2.29 -8.55 10.99
C MET A 98 -1.50 -9.61 11.75
N ARG A 99 -0.24 -9.87 11.34
CA ARG A 99 0.65 -10.79 12.06
C ARG A 99 0.87 -10.37 13.52
N PHE A 100 1.13 -9.08 13.78
CA PHE A 100 1.35 -8.56 15.13
C PHE A 100 0.09 -8.71 15.98
N ILE A 101 -1.07 -8.35 15.42
CA ILE A 101 -2.36 -8.45 16.09
C ILE A 101 -2.68 -9.91 16.45
N ILE A 102 -2.58 -10.83 15.50
CA ILE A 102 -2.87 -12.24 15.73
C ILE A 102 -1.93 -12.83 16.77
N LYS A 103 -0.62 -12.56 16.69
CA LYS A 103 0.35 -12.99 17.68
C LYS A 103 0.04 -12.44 19.07
N SER A 104 -0.37 -11.18 19.17
CA SER A 104 -0.81 -10.56 20.44
C SER A 104 -2.04 -11.27 21.00
N ILE A 105 -3.09 -11.49 20.20
CA ILE A 105 -4.33 -12.19 20.62
C ILE A 105 -4.02 -13.60 21.11
N LEU A 106 -3.11 -14.32 20.44
CA LEU A 106 -2.71 -15.68 20.79
C LEU A 106 -1.65 -15.74 21.93
N LYS A 107 -1.24 -14.59 22.47
CA LYS A 107 -0.15 -14.49 23.47
C LYS A 107 1.14 -15.15 23.00
N GLN A 108 1.42 -15.12 21.70
CA GLN A 108 2.62 -15.65 21.07
C GLN A 108 3.65 -14.56 20.83
N PRO A 109 4.95 -14.91 20.73
CA PRO A 109 5.99 -13.92 20.43
C PRO A 109 5.78 -13.21 19.09
N ILE A 110 5.92 -11.88 19.09
CA ILE A 110 5.88 -11.06 17.89
C ILE A 110 7.29 -10.97 17.30
N THR A 111 7.45 -11.42 16.08
CA THR A 111 8.73 -11.30 15.36
C THR A 111 8.83 -9.95 14.65
N ILE A 112 9.87 -9.19 14.95
CA ILE A 112 10.26 -7.95 14.28
C ILE A 112 11.55 -8.22 13.50
N TYR A 113 11.56 -7.87 12.21
CA TYR A 113 12.77 -7.91 11.40
C TYR A 113 13.52 -6.58 11.54
N GLY A 114 14.85 -6.64 11.73
CA GLY A 114 15.65 -5.49 12.11
C GLY A 114 15.40 -5.08 13.57
N ASN A 115 15.65 -3.82 13.90
CA ASN A 115 15.52 -3.25 15.25
C ASN A 115 14.17 -2.54 15.50
N GLY A 116 13.23 -2.61 14.55
CA GLY A 116 11.92 -1.96 14.65
C GLY A 116 11.92 -0.44 14.37
N ASN A 117 13.06 0.14 14.00
CA ASN A 117 13.16 1.57 13.67
C ASN A 117 12.83 1.87 12.20
N GLN A 118 12.67 0.83 11.37
CA GLN A 118 12.19 1.03 10.00
C GLN A 118 10.82 1.71 10.00
N LYS A 119 10.68 2.69 9.10
CA LYS A 119 9.52 3.58 9.06
C LYS A 119 8.70 3.35 7.81
N ARG A 120 7.39 3.40 7.95
CA ARG A 120 6.45 3.31 6.81
C ARG A 120 5.40 4.39 6.94
N ASP A 121 4.98 4.87 5.79
CA ASP A 121 3.73 5.61 5.65
C ASP A 121 2.59 4.59 5.61
N PHE A 122 1.75 4.60 6.64
CA PHE A 122 0.61 3.71 6.78
C PHE A 122 -0.69 4.44 6.48
N THR A 123 -1.54 3.84 5.66
CA THR A 123 -2.82 4.41 5.24
C THR A 123 -3.96 3.47 5.62
N TYR A 124 -4.98 3.99 6.30
CA TYR A 124 -6.14 3.18 6.65
C TYR A 124 -6.96 2.81 5.42
N ILE A 125 -7.53 1.61 5.42
CA ILE A 125 -8.19 1.03 4.25
C ILE A 125 -9.33 1.90 3.72
N ASP A 126 -10.17 2.49 4.57
CA ASP A 126 -11.30 3.31 4.13
C ASP A 126 -10.83 4.60 3.45
N ASP A 127 -9.75 5.23 3.94
CA ASP A 127 -9.13 6.37 3.27
C ASP A 127 -8.60 6.00 1.87
N VAL A 128 -8.04 4.78 1.72
CA VAL A 128 -7.58 4.26 0.42
C VAL A 128 -8.76 4.01 -0.52
N VAL A 129 -9.85 3.45 -0.03
CA VAL A 129 -11.08 3.19 -0.79
C VAL A 129 -11.69 4.52 -1.27
N ASP A 130 -11.83 5.51 -0.38
CA ASP A 130 -12.33 6.85 -0.72
C ASP A 130 -11.48 7.49 -1.83
N ALA A 131 -10.14 7.43 -1.74
CA ALA A 131 -9.25 7.95 -2.76
C ALA A 131 -9.38 7.19 -4.09
N THR A 132 -9.56 5.87 -4.04
CA THR A 132 -9.72 5.03 -5.22
C THR A 132 -11.02 5.37 -5.96
N ILE A 133 -12.13 5.52 -5.24
CA ILE A 133 -13.42 5.94 -5.81
C ILE A 133 -13.29 7.34 -6.42
N SER A 134 -12.72 8.30 -5.68
CA SER A 134 -12.56 9.67 -6.16
C SER A 134 -11.62 9.78 -7.39
N SER A 135 -10.75 8.79 -7.60
CA SER A 135 -9.85 8.78 -8.76
C SER A 135 -10.55 8.48 -10.09
N VAL A 136 -11.80 8.02 -10.05
CA VAL A 136 -12.62 7.82 -11.24
C VAL A 136 -12.89 9.17 -11.94
N ASP A 137 -12.97 10.25 -11.17
CA ASP A 137 -13.28 11.61 -11.68
C ASP A 137 -12.02 12.38 -12.15
N VAL A 138 -10.83 11.79 -12.09
CA VAL A 138 -9.59 12.42 -12.61
C VAL A 138 -9.65 12.51 -14.11
N VAL A 139 -9.68 13.73 -14.63
CA VAL A 139 -9.93 14.01 -16.06
C VAL A 139 -8.75 13.58 -16.95
N ASN A 140 -7.52 13.94 -16.55
CA ASN A 140 -6.35 13.68 -17.39
C ASN A 140 -5.97 12.20 -17.37
N PRO A 141 -5.88 11.52 -18.51
CA PRO A 141 -5.36 10.16 -18.58
C PRO A 141 -3.85 10.14 -18.27
N GLY A 142 -3.36 8.99 -17.83
CA GLY A 142 -1.94 8.80 -17.50
C GLY A 142 -1.51 9.35 -16.14
N GLU A 143 -2.42 9.92 -15.33
CA GLU A 143 -2.06 10.43 -14.03
C GLU A 143 -1.62 9.30 -13.08
N ILE A 144 -0.44 9.49 -12.47
CA ILE A 144 0.08 8.67 -11.37
C ILE A 144 -0.07 9.46 -10.08
N ILE A 145 -0.66 8.85 -9.05
CA ILE A 145 -0.99 9.53 -7.80
C ILE A 145 -0.57 8.68 -6.60
N ASN A 146 0.21 9.25 -5.68
CA ASN A 146 0.54 8.60 -4.42
C ASN A 146 -0.64 8.66 -3.44
N ILE A 147 -0.98 7.52 -2.86
CA ILE A 147 -1.98 7.42 -1.80
C ILE A 147 -1.29 6.90 -0.54
N GLY A 148 -1.03 7.82 0.40
CA GLY A 148 -0.34 7.58 1.65
C GLY A 148 -1.04 8.28 2.82
N GLY A 149 -0.84 7.80 4.04
CA GLY A 149 -1.45 8.39 5.24
C GLY A 149 -0.87 9.75 5.63
N GLY A 150 0.26 10.15 5.01
CA GLY A 150 0.94 11.41 5.28
C GLY A 150 1.66 11.45 6.64
N VAL A 151 1.70 10.36 7.36
CA VAL A 151 2.41 10.21 8.64
C VAL A 151 3.28 8.97 8.63
N VAL A 152 4.58 9.18 8.83
CA VAL A 152 5.59 8.11 8.81
C VAL A 152 5.81 7.57 10.22
N ILE A 153 5.62 6.27 10.40
CA ILE A 153 5.60 5.63 11.72
C ILE A 153 6.56 4.45 11.74
N SER A 154 7.30 4.27 12.87
CA SER A 154 8.17 3.12 13.07
C SER A 154 7.39 1.87 13.54
N ILE A 155 7.94 0.69 13.29
CA ILE A 155 7.37 -0.57 13.77
C ILE A 155 7.27 -0.58 15.30
N ASN A 156 8.28 -0.05 16.01
CA ASN A 156 8.25 0.05 17.46
C ASN A 156 7.06 0.88 17.97
N ARG A 157 6.70 1.97 17.27
CA ARG A 157 5.52 2.79 17.61
C ARG A 157 4.23 2.01 17.43
N ILE A 158 4.14 1.16 16.39
CA ILE A 158 2.97 0.30 16.15
C ILE A 158 2.82 -0.72 17.26
N ILE A 159 3.91 -1.38 17.67
CA ILE A 159 3.89 -2.35 18.78
C ILE A 159 3.45 -1.66 20.06
N SER A 160 3.96 -0.47 20.37
CA SER A 160 3.55 0.30 21.55
C SER A 160 2.07 0.67 21.52
N ALA A 161 1.53 1.05 20.34
CA ALA A 161 0.10 1.32 20.18
C ALA A 161 -0.75 0.06 20.35
N LEU A 162 -0.32 -1.06 19.76
CA LEU A 162 -1.00 -2.35 19.90
C LEU A 162 -1.04 -2.83 21.35
N LYS A 163 0.06 -2.69 22.11
CA LYS A 163 0.11 -2.99 23.55
C LYS A 163 -0.95 -2.18 24.32
N LYS A 164 -1.08 -0.88 24.03
CA LYS A 164 -2.10 -0.02 24.68
C LYS A 164 -3.53 -0.45 24.33
N ILE A 165 -3.77 -0.83 23.08
CA ILE A 165 -5.10 -1.25 22.59
C ILE A 165 -5.49 -2.61 23.15
N SER A 166 -4.58 -3.59 23.13
CA SER A 166 -4.85 -4.95 23.56
C SER A 166 -4.83 -5.15 25.07
N GLY A 167 -4.13 -4.29 25.81
CA GLY A 167 -3.79 -4.50 27.23
C GLY A 167 -2.84 -5.67 27.47
N LEU A 168 -2.28 -6.27 26.42
CA LEU A 168 -1.46 -7.46 26.49
C LEU A 168 0.03 -7.13 26.33
N GLU A 169 0.86 -7.72 27.17
CA GLU A 169 2.30 -7.75 26.95
C GLU A 169 2.61 -8.79 25.86
N SER A 170 3.47 -8.40 24.93
CA SER A 170 3.94 -9.29 23.89
C SER A 170 5.45 -9.49 24.03
N ASN A 171 5.88 -10.73 24.02
CA ASN A 171 7.31 -11.03 23.89
C ASN A 171 7.76 -10.69 22.47
N ILE A 172 8.85 -9.92 22.33
CA ILE A 172 9.37 -9.47 21.03
C ILE A 172 10.63 -10.27 20.70
N LEU A 173 10.61 -10.89 19.51
CA LEU A 173 11.76 -11.59 18.94
C LEU A 173 12.30 -10.79 17.76
N TYR A 174 13.54 -10.32 17.86
CA TYR A 174 14.21 -9.62 16.77
C TYR A 174 14.92 -10.61 15.86
N LYS A 175 14.78 -10.44 14.54
CA LYS A 175 15.46 -11.22 13.50
C LYS A 175 16.21 -10.28 12.55
N PRO A 176 17.23 -10.76 11.83
CA PRO A 176 17.94 -9.96 10.83
C PRO A 176 16.99 -9.26 9.85
N PHE A 177 17.38 -8.07 9.39
CA PHE A 177 16.61 -7.31 8.41
C PHE A 177 16.64 -8.06 7.07
N PRO A 178 15.49 -8.27 6.40
CA PRO A 178 15.45 -9.03 5.17
C PRO A 178 16.05 -8.23 4.00
N GLU A 179 16.72 -8.92 3.09
CA GLU A 179 17.17 -8.34 1.83
C GLU A 179 15.98 -7.88 0.98
N GLY A 180 16.14 -6.76 0.29
CA GLY A 180 15.10 -6.20 -0.59
C GLY A 180 13.94 -5.52 0.13
N ASP A 181 13.95 -5.42 1.47
CA ASP A 181 13.02 -4.55 2.18
C ASP A 181 13.58 -3.12 2.27
N VAL A 182 12.67 -2.12 2.32
CA VAL A 182 13.07 -0.71 2.35
C VAL A 182 13.09 -0.19 3.80
N LEU A 183 14.01 0.74 4.11
CA LEU A 183 14.13 1.29 5.47
C LEU A 183 13.05 2.35 5.77
N ARG A 184 12.60 3.07 4.76
CA ARG A 184 11.60 4.14 4.90
C ARG A 184 10.72 4.23 3.67
N THR A 185 9.43 4.49 3.90
CA THR A 185 8.51 5.02 2.89
C THR A 185 7.83 6.27 3.44
N ASP A 186 7.67 7.30 2.60
CA ASP A 186 7.12 8.61 3.01
C ASP A 186 6.46 9.25 1.76
N ALA A 187 5.15 9.30 1.72
CA ALA A 187 4.40 9.81 0.58
C ALA A 187 4.39 11.33 0.52
N ASP A 188 4.71 11.90 -0.63
CA ASP A 188 4.21 13.23 -0.98
C ASP A 188 2.79 13.05 -1.53
N ILE A 189 1.79 13.51 -0.78
CA ILE A 189 0.37 13.42 -1.13
C ILE A 189 -0.21 14.73 -1.69
N THR A 190 0.65 15.67 -2.08
CA THR A 190 0.23 16.98 -2.61
C THR A 190 -0.65 16.81 -3.85
N LYS A 191 -0.26 15.91 -4.76
CA LYS A 191 -1.02 15.60 -5.97
C LYS A 191 -2.37 14.94 -5.66
N ALA A 192 -2.41 14.00 -4.71
CA ALA A 192 -3.65 13.37 -4.25
C ALA A 192 -4.63 14.39 -3.66
N LYS A 193 -4.15 15.32 -2.82
CA LYS A 193 -4.98 16.40 -2.28
C LYS A 193 -5.60 17.25 -3.38
N LYS A 194 -4.84 17.55 -4.43
CA LYS A 194 -5.28 18.40 -5.54
C LYS A 194 -6.28 17.69 -6.45
N LEU A 195 -5.98 16.46 -6.90
CA LEU A 195 -6.73 15.79 -7.96
C LEU A 195 -7.91 14.97 -7.45
N VAL A 196 -7.76 14.30 -6.30
CA VAL A 196 -8.80 13.42 -5.74
C VAL A 196 -9.32 13.91 -4.39
N LYS A 197 -8.97 15.14 -3.98
CA LYS A 197 -9.36 15.77 -2.70
C LYS A 197 -9.02 14.88 -1.50
N PHE A 198 -7.98 14.08 -1.63
CA PHE A 198 -7.58 13.10 -0.64
C PHE A 198 -7.17 13.76 0.69
N LYS A 199 -7.84 13.36 1.74
CA LYS A 199 -7.55 13.80 3.11
C LYS A 199 -7.69 12.58 4.02
N PRO A 200 -6.58 11.97 4.47
CA PRO A 200 -6.64 10.90 5.46
C PRO A 200 -7.41 11.36 6.71
N LYS A 201 -8.39 10.56 7.13
CA LYS A 201 -9.33 10.90 8.22
C LYS A 201 -9.04 10.10 9.48
N ILE A 202 -8.59 8.85 9.29
CA ILE A 202 -8.46 7.88 10.38
C ILE A 202 -7.04 7.93 10.94
N SER A 203 -6.93 8.19 12.24
CA SER A 203 -5.65 8.14 12.94
C SER A 203 -5.12 6.70 13.05
N LEU A 204 -3.79 6.56 13.25
CA LEU A 204 -3.19 5.23 13.45
C LEU A 204 -3.85 4.46 14.59
N ASN A 205 -4.12 5.11 15.72
CA ASN A 205 -4.67 4.44 16.89
C ASN A 205 -6.10 3.94 16.65
N GLU A 206 -6.93 4.74 15.99
CA GLU A 206 -8.30 4.35 15.61
C GLU A 206 -8.28 3.19 14.61
N GLY A 207 -7.53 3.31 13.52
CA GLY A 207 -7.46 2.27 12.51
C GLY A 207 -6.88 0.97 13.03
N LEU A 208 -5.87 1.03 13.91
CA LEU A 208 -5.30 -0.13 14.56
C LEU A 208 -6.29 -0.78 15.55
N PHE A 209 -7.07 0.03 16.27
CA PHE A 209 -8.15 -0.46 17.12
C PHE A 209 -9.22 -1.19 16.30
N PHE A 210 -9.69 -0.63 15.20
CA PHE A 210 -10.69 -1.28 14.33
C PHE A 210 -10.15 -2.60 13.75
N GLN A 211 -8.89 -2.63 13.34
CA GLN A 211 -8.25 -3.85 12.83
C GLN A 211 -8.10 -4.90 13.94
N TYR A 212 -7.74 -4.50 15.16
CA TYR A 212 -7.62 -5.39 16.32
C TYR A 212 -8.97 -6.02 16.68
N GLU A 213 -10.02 -5.21 16.83
CA GLU A 213 -11.36 -5.71 17.15
C GLU A 213 -11.90 -6.65 16.07
N TYR A 214 -11.66 -6.32 14.78
CA TYR A 214 -12.02 -7.20 13.67
C TYR A 214 -11.29 -8.56 13.79
N ALA A 215 -9.98 -8.55 13.99
CA ALA A 215 -9.20 -9.77 14.09
C ALA A 215 -9.58 -10.60 15.32
N LYS A 216 -9.87 -9.97 16.46
CA LYS A 216 -10.32 -10.61 17.69
C LYS A 216 -11.66 -11.34 17.49
N LYS A 217 -12.61 -10.67 16.85
CA LYS A 217 -13.93 -11.24 16.52
C LYS A 217 -13.83 -12.40 15.52
N ASN A 218 -12.90 -12.32 14.58
CA ASN A 218 -12.75 -13.26 13.47
C ASN A 218 -11.47 -14.13 13.59
N LYS A 219 -10.99 -14.37 14.81
CA LYS A 219 -9.71 -15.07 15.02
C LYS A 219 -9.60 -16.40 14.29
N ASN A 220 -10.71 -17.14 14.15
CA ASN A 220 -10.75 -18.46 13.47
C ASN A 220 -10.40 -18.39 11.97
N LEU A 221 -10.42 -17.20 11.34
CA LEU A 221 -9.97 -17.01 9.96
C LEU A 221 -8.44 -16.93 9.83
N TYR A 222 -7.72 -16.85 10.95
CA TYR A 222 -6.28 -16.56 11.00
C TYR A 222 -5.47 -17.62 11.76
N ILE A 223 -6.12 -18.67 12.26
CA ILE A 223 -5.50 -19.76 13.07
C ILE A 223 -5.44 -21.05 12.28
#